data_e2fb8bf67cad38f6c31a1af83d89d860
#
_entry.id   e2fb8bf67cad38f6c31a1af83d89d860
#
_cell.length_a   1.000
_cell.length_b   1.000
_cell.length_c   1.000
_cell.angle_alpha   90.00
_cell.angle_beta   90.00
_cell.angle_gamma   90.00
#
_symmetry.space_group_name_H-M   'P 1'
#
loop_
_entity.id
_entity.type
_entity.pdbx_description
1 polymer ?
#
loop_
_entity_poly.entity_id
_entity_poly.type
_entity_poly.pdbx_seq_one_letter_code
_entity_poly.pdbx_strand_id
1 'polypeptide(L)'
;MFDTVIIGSGPCGISAAIYLKRFGFHVLVIGKDYGTLSINTLIENYYGIESINGIDLIKKGINQAKNLGINVLTEEVVKIEMGNEFTVSTNKTVYACKTVLIATGMKRTTLKIEGLKDFEGRGVSYCAVCDGFLYRKKRIGILGTGEYMKSELEVLKRFSNDITVFTNGEDVDLDENVVTEKIIKLEGNDHLESVVCENNTYNLDCLFVAVGVANGSSFARHLGILMDDKEHLIVDNYMTNIPGIFAGGDIIGGIKQIITAASDGCSCAYKIKDYLKEK
;
A
#
# COMPACT_ATOMS: atom_id res chain seq x y z
N MET A 1 18.22 12.04 -6.78
CA MET A 1 17.88 10.63 -7.04
C MET A 1 18.41 9.78 -5.90
N PHE A 2 17.62 8.81 -5.45
CA PHE A 2 18.01 7.87 -4.39
C PHE A 2 18.45 6.54 -4.99
N ASP A 3 19.33 5.81 -4.31
CA ASP A 3 19.63 4.43 -4.68
C ASP A 3 18.44 3.53 -4.34
N THR A 4 17.80 3.77 -3.17
CA THR A 4 16.63 3.02 -2.72
C THR A 4 15.60 3.93 -2.06
N VAL A 5 14.34 3.80 -2.46
CA VAL A 5 13.20 4.30 -1.69
C VAL A 5 12.54 3.14 -0.98
N ILE A 6 12.37 3.26 0.34
CA ILE A 6 11.75 2.27 1.21
C ILE A 6 10.37 2.76 1.61
N ILE A 7 9.35 1.96 1.32
CA ILE A 7 7.96 2.27 1.64
C ILE A 7 7.55 1.49 2.90
N GLY A 8 7.43 2.21 3.99
CA GLY A 8 7.15 1.69 5.33
C GLY A 8 8.28 1.97 6.31
N SER A 9 7.94 2.66 7.41
CA SER A 9 8.86 3.03 8.50
C SER A 9 8.79 2.06 9.70
N GLY A 10 8.27 0.84 9.47
CA GLY A 10 8.24 -0.24 10.45
C GLY A 10 9.60 -0.92 10.64
N PRO A 11 9.66 -1.99 11.47
CA PRO A 11 10.91 -2.70 11.78
C PRO A 11 11.67 -3.17 10.55
N CYS A 12 10.99 -3.68 9.51
CA CYS A 12 11.61 -4.10 8.25
C CYS A 12 12.25 -2.91 7.53
N GLY A 13 11.46 -1.86 7.25
CA GLY A 13 11.96 -0.71 6.47
C GLY A 13 13.11 0.04 7.16
N ILE A 14 13.00 0.26 8.47
CA ILE A 14 14.05 0.93 9.24
C ILE A 14 15.31 0.07 9.33
N SER A 15 15.18 -1.24 9.57
CA SER A 15 16.33 -2.16 9.56
C SER A 15 17.04 -2.11 8.20
N ALA A 16 16.30 -2.25 7.09
CA ALA A 16 16.87 -2.17 5.76
C ALA A 16 17.60 -0.83 5.51
N ALA A 17 16.99 0.28 5.90
CA ALA A 17 17.56 1.61 5.73
C ALA A 17 18.91 1.76 6.45
N ILE A 18 18.99 1.27 7.69
CA ILE A 18 20.22 1.31 8.50
C ILE A 18 21.35 0.53 7.81
N TYR A 19 21.07 -0.70 7.33
CA TYR A 19 22.09 -1.50 6.64
C TYR A 19 22.50 -0.90 5.30
N LEU A 20 21.56 -0.45 4.46
CA LEU A 20 21.86 0.20 3.18
C LEU A 20 22.71 1.47 3.37
N LYS A 21 22.37 2.29 4.37
CA LYS A 21 23.17 3.46 4.70
C LYS A 21 24.60 3.11 5.11
N ARG A 22 24.77 2.04 5.89
CA ARG A 22 26.10 1.54 6.30
C ARG A 22 26.89 0.97 5.12
N PHE A 23 26.23 0.50 4.07
CA PHE A 23 26.86 0.11 2.79
C PHE A 23 27.21 1.31 1.90
N GLY A 24 26.85 2.54 2.30
CA GLY A 24 27.18 3.78 1.57
C GLY A 24 26.10 4.23 0.59
N PHE A 25 24.93 3.61 0.57
CA PHE A 25 23.84 3.99 -0.36
C PHE A 25 23.04 5.21 0.14
N HIS A 26 22.48 5.94 -0.83
CA HIS A 26 21.58 7.06 -0.59
C HIS A 26 20.15 6.56 -0.49
N VAL A 27 19.58 6.56 0.71
CA VAL A 27 18.31 5.92 1.06
C VAL A 27 17.29 6.93 1.54
N LEU A 28 16.04 6.77 1.11
CA LEU A 28 14.88 7.47 1.62
C LEU A 28 13.88 6.47 2.21
N VAL A 29 13.37 6.74 3.40
CA VAL A 29 12.27 5.99 4.00
C VAL A 29 11.01 6.87 4.00
N ILE A 30 9.90 6.33 3.53
CA ILE A 30 8.59 6.99 3.52
C ILE A 30 7.60 6.12 4.28
N GLY A 31 7.03 6.66 5.36
CA GLY A 31 5.97 5.99 6.12
C GLY A 31 4.83 6.95 6.42
N LYS A 32 3.60 6.53 6.30
CA LYS A 32 2.44 7.38 6.60
C LYS A 32 2.23 7.52 8.11
N ASP A 33 2.38 6.44 8.85
CA ASP A 33 2.14 6.33 10.28
C ASP A 33 3.09 5.32 10.94
N TYR A 34 2.88 5.05 12.20
CA TYR A 34 3.69 4.07 12.97
C TYR A 34 3.21 2.61 12.79
N GLY A 35 2.26 2.35 11.90
CA GLY A 35 1.76 1.01 11.60
C GLY A 35 1.05 0.33 12.78
N THR A 36 1.03 -1.00 12.75
CA THR A 36 0.32 -1.82 13.75
C THR A 36 0.89 -1.73 15.15
N LEU A 37 2.16 -1.37 15.30
CA LEU A 37 2.80 -1.17 16.61
C LEU A 37 2.41 0.15 17.30
N SER A 38 1.64 1.02 16.62
CA SER A 38 1.09 2.24 17.23
C SER A 38 -0.05 1.95 18.23
N ILE A 39 -0.65 0.76 18.15
CA ILE A 39 -1.58 0.28 19.16
C ILE A 39 -0.79 0.07 20.44
N ASN A 40 -1.30 0.62 21.56
CA ASN A 40 -0.62 0.61 22.86
C ASN A 40 -0.41 -0.83 23.36
N THR A 41 0.66 -1.47 22.91
CA THR A 41 0.99 -2.88 23.17
C THR A 41 2.36 -2.94 23.83
N LEU A 42 2.43 -3.60 24.97
CA LEU A 42 3.70 -3.89 25.64
C LEU A 42 4.39 -5.05 24.90
N ILE A 43 5.65 -4.88 24.59
CA ILE A 43 6.50 -5.84 23.87
C ILE A 43 7.53 -6.37 24.86
N GLU A 44 7.52 -7.68 25.13
CA GLU A 44 8.40 -8.36 26.09
C GLU A 44 9.19 -9.51 25.42
N ASN A 45 9.01 -9.68 24.12
CA ASN A 45 9.62 -10.78 23.35
C ASN A 45 10.61 -10.28 22.28
N TYR A 46 11.15 -9.07 22.42
CA TYR A 46 12.15 -8.56 21.51
C TYR A 46 13.55 -8.69 22.13
N TYR A 47 14.43 -9.44 21.45
CA TYR A 47 15.78 -9.74 21.97
C TYR A 47 16.54 -8.48 22.40
N GLY A 48 17.07 -8.50 23.62
CA GLY A 48 17.88 -7.41 24.18
C GLY A 48 17.08 -6.26 24.77
N ILE A 49 15.74 -6.34 24.79
CA ILE A 49 14.84 -5.39 25.45
C ILE A 49 13.90 -6.16 26.35
N GLU A 50 13.98 -5.92 27.67
CA GLU A 50 13.15 -6.61 28.65
C GLU A 50 11.66 -6.29 28.45
N SER A 51 11.33 -5.00 28.28
CA SER A 51 9.97 -4.52 28.05
C SER A 51 9.99 -3.14 27.41
N ILE A 52 9.15 -2.91 26.40
CA ILE A 52 9.00 -1.62 25.75
C ILE A 52 7.60 -1.47 25.12
N ASN A 53 7.07 -0.25 25.13
CA ASN A 53 5.86 0.05 24.35
C ASN A 53 6.15 0.06 22.85
N GLY A 54 5.23 -0.49 22.03
CA GLY A 54 5.41 -0.63 20.57
C GLY A 54 5.73 0.69 19.87
N ILE A 55 5.03 1.76 20.25
CA ILE A 55 5.27 3.09 19.66
C ILE A 55 6.67 3.63 20.01
N ASP A 56 7.17 3.34 21.22
CA ASP A 56 8.48 3.79 21.65
C ASP A 56 9.60 3.00 20.94
N LEU A 57 9.39 1.72 20.69
CA LEU A 57 10.31 0.91 19.90
C LEU A 57 10.45 1.47 18.48
N ILE A 58 9.33 1.78 17.81
CA ILE A 58 9.36 2.39 16.46
C ILE A 58 10.05 3.74 16.48
N LYS A 59 9.72 4.62 17.43
CA LYS A 59 10.35 5.93 17.56
C LYS A 59 11.86 5.81 17.77
N LYS A 60 12.32 4.84 18.58
CA LYS A 60 13.76 4.56 18.75
C LYS A 60 14.41 4.15 17.44
N GLY A 61 13.79 3.24 16.66
CA GLY A 61 14.29 2.83 15.35
C GLY A 61 14.38 3.99 14.36
N ILE A 62 13.33 4.81 14.25
CA ILE A 62 13.30 6.00 13.40
C ILE A 62 14.39 7.00 13.81
N ASN A 63 14.56 7.25 15.10
CA ASN A 63 15.60 8.15 15.60
C ASN A 63 17.01 7.58 15.31
N GLN A 64 17.22 6.27 15.44
CA GLN A 64 18.46 5.61 15.05
C GLN A 64 18.77 5.83 13.57
N ALA A 65 17.79 5.67 12.68
CA ALA A 65 17.95 5.94 11.25
C ALA A 65 18.29 7.41 10.97
N LYS A 66 17.56 8.35 11.60
CA LYS A 66 17.81 9.79 11.46
C LYS A 66 19.21 10.20 11.94
N ASN A 67 19.68 9.63 13.05
CA ASN A 67 21.03 9.88 13.58
C ASN A 67 22.15 9.38 12.66
N LEU A 68 21.85 8.42 11.77
CA LEU A 68 22.74 7.98 10.69
C LEU A 68 22.63 8.86 9.43
N GLY A 69 21.86 9.94 9.47
CA GLY A 69 21.63 10.83 8.33
C GLY A 69 20.72 10.23 7.26
N ILE A 70 19.78 9.33 7.64
CA ILE A 70 18.76 8.82 6.75
C ILE A 70 17.55 9.74 6.80
N ASN A 71 17.02 10.13 5.63
CA ASN A 71 15.76 10.85 5.54
C ASN A 71 14.61 9.87 5.80
N VAL A 72 13.84 10.13 6.86
CA VAL A 72 12.61 9.41 7.19
C VAL A 72 11.46 10.41 7.16
N LEU A 73 10.60 10.29 6.16
CA LEU A 73 9.47 11.19 5.90
C LEU A 73 8.16 10.59 6.38
N THR A 74 7.28 11.46 6.89
CA THR A 74 5.89 11.12 7.18
C THR A 74 5.04 11.61 6.04
N GLU A 75 4.85 10.75 5.04
CA GLU A 75 4.08 10.99 3.83
C GLU A 75 3.35 9.72 3.41
N GLU A 76 2.27 9.88 2.65
CA GLU A 76 1.54 8.76 2.06
C GLU A 76 2.03 8.51 0.65
N VAL A 77 2.58 7.31 0.39
CA VAL A 77 2.86 6.86 -0.97
C VAL A 77 1.54 6.47 -1.63
N VAL A 78 1.24 7.08 -2.77
CA VAL A 78 0.00 6.84 -3.53
C VAL A 78 0.23 6.03 -4.79
N LYS A 79 1.44 6.10 -5.38
CA LYS A 79 1.76 5.43 -6.64
C LYS A 79 3.24 5.08 -6.76
N ILE A 80 3.52 3.97 -7.45
CA ILE A 80 4.86 3.59 -7.92
C ILE A 80 4.76 3.38 -9.43
N GLU A 81 5.67 3.95 -10.18
CA GLU A 81 5.74 3.81 -11.64
C GLU A 81 7.10 3.28 -12.07
N MET A 82 7.09 2.46 -13.11
CA MET A 82 8.28 1.92 -13.75
C MET A 82 8.62 2.74 -14.99
N GLY A 83 9.90 3.09 -15.13
CA GLY A 83 10.48 3.74 -16.28
C GLY A 83 11.94 3.30 -16.42
N ASN A 84 12.82 4.18 -16.90
CA ASN A 84 14.26 3.94 -16.84
C ASN A 84 14.73 3.85 -15.37
N GLU A 85 14.05 4.53 -14.50
CA GLU A 85 14.15 4.49 -13.05
C GLU A 85 12.75 4.37 -12.45
N PHE A 86 12.65 3.98 -11.17
CA PHE A 86 11.38 4.00 -10.48
C PHE A 86 11.04 5.40 -10.02
N THR A 87 9.76 5.76 -10.11
CA THR A 87 9.18 6.95 -9.47
C THR A 87 8.21 6.54 -8.39
N VAL A 88 8.41 7.08 -7.20
CA VAL A 88 7.53 6.91 -6.03
C VAL A 88 6.84 8.23 -5.77
N SER A 89 5.54 8.29 -6.04
CA SER A 89 4.71 9.48 -5.83
C SER A 89 4.06 9.42 -4.45
N THR A 90 4.17 10.53 -3.73
CA THR A 90 3.47 10.72 -2.45
C THR A 90 2.35 11.75 -2.61
N ASN A 91 1.57 11.94 -1.55
CA ASN A 91 0.59 13.02 -1.45
C ASN A 91 1.22 14.44 -1.45
N LYS A 92 2.55 14.56 -1.50
CA LYS A 92 3.27 15.84 -1.49
C LYS A 92 4.18 16.05 -2.69
N THR A 93 4.91 14.99 -3.10
CA THR A 93 5.92 15.11 -4.17
C THR A 93 6.27 13.75 -4.76
N VAL A 94 7.20 13.74 -5.71
CA VAL A 94 7.66 12.54 -6.43
C VAL A 94 9.15 12.35 -6.19
N TYR A 95 9.55 11.10 -5.95
CA TYR A 95 10.93 10.70 -5.70
C TYR A 95 11.40 9.69 -6.75
N ALA A 96 12.53 9.97 -7.41
CA ALA A 96 13.16 9.03 -8.33
C ALA A 96 14.19 8.16 -7.60
N CYS A 97 14.22 6.85 -7.94
CA CYS A 97 15.14 5.89 -7.33
C CYS A 97 15.47 4.73 -8.28
N LYS A 98 16.60 4.06 -8.00
CA LYS A 98 17.03 2.88 -8.74
C LYS A 98 16.32 1.60 -8.30
N THR A 99 15.96 1.52 -7.02
CA THR A 99 15.28 0.36 -6.43
C THR A 99 14.20 0.80 -5.44
N VAL A 100 13.19 -0.04 -5.25
CA VAL A 100 12.11 0.15 -4.28
C VAL A 100 12.08 -1.04 -3.33
N LEU A 101 11.95 -0.78 -2.02
CA LEU A 101 11.63 -1.79 -1.03
C LEU A 101 10.21 -1.56 -0.49
N ILE A 102 9.32 -2.52 -0.70
CA ILE A 102 7.97 -2.54 -0.14
C ILE A 102 8.02 -3.22 1.24
N ALA A 103 7.91 -2.42 2.30
CA ALA A 103 7.95 -2.84 3.71
C ALA A 103 6.74 -2.33 4.50
N THR A 104 5.58 -2.29 3.84
CA THR A 104 4.33 -1.68 4.35
C THR A 104 3.66 -2.47 5.45
N GLY A 105 4.12 -3.70 5.72
CA GLY A 105 3.40 -4.63 6.57
C GLY A 105 2.06 -5.05 5.95
N MET A 106 1.20 -5.65 6.76
CA MET A 106 -0.14 -6.10 6.38
C MET A 106 -1.19 -5.33 7.18
N LYS A 107 -1.72 -4.27 6.62
CA LYS A 107 -2.90 -3.57 7.17
C LYS A 107 -4.10 -3.96 6.32
N ARG A 108 -5.02 -4.74 6.87
CA ARG A 108 -6.29 -5.06 6.21
C ARG A 108 -7.36 -4.09 6.71
N THR A 109 -7.86 -3.24 5.84
CA THR A 109 -9.15 -2.59 6.05
C THR A 109 -10.21 -3.61 5.68
N THR A 110 -10.80 -4.28 6.67
CA THR A 110 -11.88 -5.26 6.42
C THR A 110 -13.17 -4.48 6.24
N LEU A 111 -13.61 -4.34 5.02
CA LEU A 111 -14.95 -3.83 4.72
C LEU A 111 -15.98 -4.93 4.97
N LYS A 112 -16.96 -4.65 5.83
CA LYS A 112 -18.09 -5.53 6.06
C LYS A 112 -19.26 -5.10 5.16
N ILE A 113 -19.13 -5.35 3.86
CA ILE A 113 -20.19 -5.10 2.87
C ILE A 113 -20.59 -6.46 2.32
N GLU A 114 -21.88 -6.79 2.44
CA GLU A 114 -22.44 -8.03 1.89
C GLU A 114 -22.30 -8.05 0.37
N GLY A 115 -21.91 -9.19 -0.22
CA GLY A 115 -21.70 -9.35 -1.66
C GLY A 115 -20.35 -8.82 -2.16
N LEU A 116 -19.55 -8.10 -1.36
CA LEU A 116 -18.30 -7.50 -1.84
C LEU A 116 -17.35 -8.54 -2.43
N LYS A 117 -17.18 -9.67 -1.74
CA LYS A 117 -16.31 -10.76 -2.22
C LYS A 117 -16.93 -11.54 -3.37
N ASP A 118 -18.26 -11.64 -3.39
CA ASP A 118 -18.96 -12.44 -4.40
C ASP A 118 -18.83 -11.83 -5.80
N PHE A 119 -18.66 -10.51 -5.87
CA PHE A 119 -18.47 -9.77 -7.12
C PHE A 119 -17.02 -9.41 -7.43
N GLU A 120 -16.03 -9.90 -6.68
CA GLU A 120 -14.62 -9.72 -7.02
C GLU A 120 -14.32 -10.32 -8.41
N GLY A 121 -13.75 -9.50 -9.31
CA GLY A 121 -13.54 -9.86 -10.72
C GLY A 121 -14.82 -9.93 -11.57
N ARG A 122 -15.98 -9.67 -10.96
CA ARG A 122 -17.31 -9.64 -11.65
C ARG A 122 -18.04 -8.32 -11.39
N GLY A 123 -17.32 -7.22 -11.44
CA GLY A 123 -17.81 -5.86 -11.17
C GLY A 123 -17.21 -5.20 -9.94
N VAL A 124 -16.51 -5.92 -9.06
CA VAL A 124 -15.69 -5.33 -8.02
C VAL A 124 -14.22 -5.45 -8.38
N SER A 125 -13.49 -4.34 -8.32
CA SER A 125 -12.06 -4.24 -8.60
C SER A 125 -11.33 -3.42 -7.53
N TYR A 126 -10.02 -3.65 -7.40
CA TYR A 126 -9.12 -2.93 -6.49
C TYR A 126 -7.99 -2.19 -7.23
N CYS A 127 -8.08 -2.07 -8.57
CA CYS A 127 -7.02 -1.48 -9.39
C CYS A 127 -7.61 -0.79 -10.62
N ALA A 128 -7.70 0.54 -10.60
CA ALA A 128 -8.21 1.32 -11.72
C ALA A 128 -7.33 1.20 -12.99
N VAL A 129 -6.01 1.10 -12.81
CA VAL A 129 -5.08 0.94 -13.94
C VAL A 129 -5.25 -0.41 -14.63
N CYS A 130 -5.53 -1.48 -13.84
CA CYS A 130 -5.68 -2.84 -14.36
C CYS A 130 -7.00 -3.01 -15.13
N ASP A 131 -8.10 -2.61 -14.51
CA ASP A 131 -9.45 -3.00 -14.94
C ASP A 131 -10.27 -1.83 -15.48
N GLY A 132 -9.86 -0.57 -15.29
CA GLY A 132 -10.64 0.61 -15.68
C GLY A 132 -11.01 0.62 -17.16
N PHE A 133 -10.13 0.11 -18.03
CA PHE A 133 -10.41 0.00 -19.47
C PHE A 133 -11.60 -0.91 -19.80
N LEU A 134 -11.84 -1.97 -19.00
CA LEU A 134 -12.98 -2.90 -19.20
C LEU A 134 -14.32 -2.21 -18.97
N TYR A 135 -14.34 -1.16 -18.18
CA TYR A 135 -15.54 -0.40 -17.80
C TYR A 135 -15.63 0.96 -18.51
N ARG A 136 -14.99 1.08 -19.67
CA ARG A 136 -15.02 2.32 -20.47
C ARG A 136 -16.46 2.70 -20.85
N LYS A 137 -16.83 3.96 -20.57
CA LYS A 137 -18.18 4.53 -20.79
C LYS A 137 -19.29 3.81 -20.00
N LYS A 138 -18.95 3.14 -18.92
CA LYS A 138 -19.87 2.48 -18.01
C LYS A 138 -20.09 3.33 -16.76
N ARG A 139 -21.11 2.97 -15.97
CA ARG A 139 -21.40 3.57 -14.67
C ARG A 139 -20.41 3.02 -13.65
N ILE A 140 -19.50 3.84 -13.23
CA ILE A 140 -18.41 3.44 -12.32
C ILE A 140 -18.70 3.97 -10.91
N GLY A 141 -18.64 3.09 -9.91
CA GLY A 141 -18.53 3.47 -8.52
C GLY A 141 -17.07 3.43 -8.08
N ILE A 142 -16.66 4.33 -7.21
CA ILE A 142 -15.41 4.23 -6.46
C ILE A 142 -15.69 4.42 -4.99
N LEU A 143 -15.19 3.50 -4.14
CA LEU A 143 -15.36 3.53 -2.70
C LEU A 143 -14.06 3.94 -2.00
N GLY A 144 -14.11 5.03 -1.23
CA GLY A 144 -12.98 5.55 -0.46
C GLY A 144 -13.05 7.06 -0.23
N THR A 145 -12.09 7.62 0.51
CA THR A 145 -12.10 9.05 0.91
C THR A 145 -10.71 9.71 0.88
N GLY A 146 -9.63 8.94 0.91
CA GLY A 146 -8.26 9.43 1.04
C GLY A 146 -7.55 9.71 -0.29
N GLU A 147 -6.28 10.09 -0.21
CA GLU A 147 -5.42 10.39 -1.37
C GLU A 147 -5.26 9.20 -2.31
N TYR A 148 -5.29 7.97 -1.78
CA TYR A 148 -5.29 6.77 -2.60
C TYR A 148 -6.53 6.73 -3.50
N MET A 149 -7.74 6.95 -2.93
CA MET A 149 -8.97 7.00 -3.72
C MET A 149 -8.93 8.10 -4.78
N LYS A 150 -8.44 9.30 -4.46
CA LYS A 150 -8.30 10.40 -5.42
C LYS A 150 -7.37 10.03 -6.58
N SER A 151 -6.27 9.33 -6.29
CA SER A 151 -5.34 8.84 -7.33
C SER A 151 -6.00 7.84 -8.26
N GLU A 152 -6.78 6.89 -7.74
CA GLU A 152 -7.54 5.93 -8.54
C GLU A 152 -8.65 6.61 -9.36
N LEU A 153 -9.35 7.59 -8.76
CA LEU A 153 -10.39 8.38 -9.42
C LEU A 153 -9.85 9.10 -10.65
N GLU A 154 -8.67 9.73 -10.56
CA GLU A 154 -8.03 10.41 -11.70
C GLU A 154 -7.69 9.43 -12.86
N VAL A 155 -7.43 8.18 -12.55
CA VAL A 155 -7.25 7.12 -13.58
C VAL A 155 -8.60 6.79 -14.21
N LEU A 156 -9.66 6.60 -13.40
CA LEU A 156 -10.99 6.22 -13.86
C LEU A 156 -11.65 7.29 -14.75
N LYS A 157 -11.41 8.57 -14.48
CA LYS A 157 -11.86 9.70 -15.30
C LYS A 157 -11.42 9.62 -16.77
N ARG A 158 -10.33 8.89 -17.05
CA ARG A 158 -9.87 8.64 -18.42
C ARG A 158 -10.77 7.64 -19.18
N PHE A 159 -11.56 6.87 -18.47
CA PHE A 159 -12.39 5.79 -19.02
C PHE A 159 -13.87 6.11 -19.01
N SER A 160 -14.39 6.82 -18.01
CA SER A 160 -15.80 7.18 -17.92
C SER A 160 -16.00 8.60 -17.36
N ASN A 161 -17.10 9.25 -17.81
CA ASN A 161 -17.59 10.50 -17.22
C ASN A 161 -18.74 10.23 -16.23
N ASP A 162 -19.21 9.00 -16.11
CA ASP A 162 -20.28 8.59 -15.21
C ASP A 162 -19.65 7.86 -14.00
N ILE A 163 -19.17 8.65 -13.06
CA ILE A 163 -18.48 8.15 -11.87
C ILE A 163 -19.19 8.66 -10.62
N THR A 164 -19.49 7.74 -9.69
CA THR A 164 -20.04 8.04 -8.38
C THR A 164 -19.02 7.67 -7.29
N VAL A 165 -18.70 8.61 -6.42
CA VAL A 165 -17.81 8.40 -5.27
C VAL A 165 -18.63 8.01 -4.05
N PHE A 166 -18.37 6.84 -3.49
CA PHE A 166 -18.99 6.36 -2.25
C PHE A 166 -18.01 6.55 -1.10
N THR A 167 -18.41 7.25 -0.05
CA THR A 167 -17.55 7.52 1.11
C THR A 167 -17.88 6.69 2.34
N ASN A 168 -18.98 5.95 2.28
CA ASN A 168 -19.42 5.04 3.33
C ASN A 168 -19.54 5.70 4.72
N GLY A 169 -20.10 6.92 4.75
CA GLY A 169 -20.37 7.67 5.99
C GLY A 169 -19.31 8.72 6.33
N GLU A 170 -18.28 8.88 5.52
CA GLU A 170 -17.26 9.92 5.72
C GLU A 170 -17.52 11.14 4.82
N ASP A 171 -17.20 12.34 5.29
CA ASP A 171 -17.25 13.54 4.47
C ASP A 171 -15.98 13.66 3.63
N VAL A 172 -16.14 14.08 2.38
CA VAL A 172 -15.03 14.34 1.46
C VAL A 172 -15.32 15.59 0.65
N ASP A 173 -14.31 16.44 0.49
CA ASP A 173 -14.40 17.63 -0.36
C ASP A 173 -13.93 17.27 -1.78
N LEU A 174 -14.90 17.08 -2.69
CA LEU A 174 -14.70 16.74 -4.10
C LEU A 174 -15.79 17.37 -4.95
N ASP A 175 -15.42 17.83 -6.15
CA ASP A 175 -16.35 18.35 -7.18
C ASP A 175 -16.99 17.20 -8.00
N GLU A 176 -17.24 16.06 -7.40
CA GLU A 176 -17.77 14.85 -8.04
C GLU A 176 -19.16 14.51 -7.50
N ASN A 177 -19.84 13.54 -8.15
CA ASN A 177 -21.06 12.98 -7.60
C ASN A 177 -20.72 12.10 -6.38
N VAL A 178 -20.90 12.65 -5.17
CA VAL A 178 -20.55 12.01 -3.91
C VAL A 178 -21.77 11.47 -3.20
N VAL A 179 -21.70 10.20 -2.79
CA VAL A 179 -22.68 9.50 -1.95
C VAL A 179 -22.05 9.20 -0.61
N THR A 180 -22.54 9.86 0.46
CA THR A 180 -22.03 9.69 1.82
C THR A 180 -22.74 8.56 2.58
N GLU A 181 -23.83 8.03 2.05
CA GLU A 181 -24.56 6.94 2.67
C GLU A 181 -23.68 5.69 2.88
N LYS A 182 -23.93 4.96 3.95
CA LYS A 182 -23.27 3.67 4.17
C LYS A 182 -23.76 2.64 3.18
N ILE A 183 -22.83 1.91 2.61
CA ILE A 183 -23.12 0.76 1.76
C ILE A 183 -23.50 -0.42 2.65
N ILE A 184 -24.67 -1.01 2.40
CA ILE A 184 -25.18 -2.19 3.08
C ILE A 184 -24.77 -3.46 2.35
N LYS A 185 -25.02 -3.51 1.03
CA LYS A 185 -24.72 -4.68 0.21
C LYS A 185 -24.53 -4.31 -1.25
N LEU A 186 -23.97 -5.26 -1.99
CA LEU A 186 -23.90 -5.25 -3.44
C LEU A 186 -24.89 -6.27 -4.00
N GLU A 187 -25.54 -5.94 -5.09
CA GLU A 187 -26.51 -6.80 -5.77
C GLU A 187 -26.21 -6.93 -7.26
N GLY A 188 -26.58 -8.08 -7.81
CA GLY A 188 -26.46 -8.44 -9.20
C GLY A 188 -26.67 -9.94 -9.38
N ASN A 189 -26.66 -10.40 -10.60
CA ASN A 189 -26.71 -11.83 -10.94
C ASN A 189 -25.29 -12.34 -11.22
N ASP A 190 -24.91 -12.43 -12.50
CA ASP A 190 -23.56 -12.87 -12.87
C ASP A 190 -22.50 -11.79 -12.63
N HIS A 191 -22.89 -10.53 -12.66
CA HIS A 191 -22.07 -9.34 -12.47
C HIS A 191 -22.75 -8.36 -11.51
N LEU A 192 -21.96 -7.43 -10.97
CA LEU A 192 -22.49 -6.32 -10.18
C LEU A 192 -23.46 -5.48 -11.02
N GLU A 193 -24.63 -5.19 -10.47
CA GLU A 193 -25.65 -4.36 -11.10
C GLU A 193 -25.99 -3.13 -10.26
N SER A 194 -25.86 -3.22 -8.93
CA SER A 194 -26.17 -2.11 -8.03
C SER A 194 -25.44 -2.16 -6.70
N VAL A 195 -25.32 -0.97 -6.09
CA VAL A 195 -24.89 -0.75 -4.72
C VAL A 195 -26.10 -0.28 -3.91
N VAL A 196 -26.45 -1.04 -2.89
CA VAL A 196 -27.54 -0.71 -1.95
C VAL A 196 -26.96 0.01 -0.75
N CYS A 197 -27.36 1.25 -0.56
CA CYS A 197 -27.03 2.06 0.60
C CYS A 197 -28.20 2.10 1.60
N GLU A 198 -28.03 2.82 2.74
CA GLU A 198 -29.04 2.88 3.81
C GLU A 198 -30.40 3.37 3.31
N ASN A 199 -30.47 4.33 2.41
CA ASN A 199 -31.71 4.92 1.93
C ASN A 199 -31.94 4.78 0.43
N ASN A 200 -30.89 4.59 -0.35
CA ASN A 200 -30.95 4.59 -1.82
C ASN A 200 -30.21 3.39 -2.43
N THR A 201 -30.58 3.07 -3.67
CA THR A 201 -29.88 2.07 -4.48
C THR A 201 -29.34 2.75 -5.72
N TYR A 202 -28.07 2.51 -6.03
CA TYR A 202 -27.34 3.08 -7.15
C TYR A 202 -26.99 2.00 -8.16
N ASN A 203 -27.47 2.14 -9.39
CA ASN A 203 -27.14 1.21 -10.46
C ASN A 203 -25.71 1.47 -10.95
N LEU A 204 -24.87 0.46 -10.91
CA LEU A 204 -23.46 0.50 -11.33
C LEU A 204 -23.13 -0.72 -12.18
N ASP A 205 -22.16 -0.53 -13.07
CA ASP A 205 -21.57 -1.64 -13.83
C ASP A 205 -20.28 -2.16 -13.15
N CYS A 206 -19.67 -1.35 -12.28
CA CYS A 206 -18.53 -1.76 -11.45
C CYS A 206 -18.35 -0.84 -10.24
N LEU A 207 -17.68 -1.38 -9.21
CA LEU A 207 -17.26 -0.67 -8.00
C LEU A 207 -15.75 -0.87 -7.80
N PHE A 208 -14.99 0.22 -7.87
CA PHE A 208 -13.57 0.22 -7.51
C PHE A 208 -13.41 0.49 -6.02
N VAL A 209 -12.66 -0.37 -5.32
CA VAL A 209 -12.47 -0.26 -3.87
C VAL A 209 -11.09 0.33 -3.58
N ALA A 210 -11.07 1.58 -3.14
CA ALA A 210 -9.86 2.35 -2.84
C ALA A 210 -9.89 2.92 -1.42
N VAL A 211 -10.24 2.06 -0.45
CA VAL A 211 -10.43 2.44 0.96
C VAL A 211 -9.10 2.47 1.71
N GLY A 212 -8.92 3.51 2.50
CA GLY A 212 -7.77 3.68 3.37
C GLY A 212 -6.56 4.23 2.62
N VAL A 213 -5.43 3.52 2.64
CA VAL A 213 -4.18 3.93 2.01
C VAL A 213 -3.70 2.90 1.02
N ALA A 214 -3.00 3.34 -0.02
CA ALA A 214 -2.26 2.42 -0.87
C ALA A 214 -1.29 1.59 -0.01
N ASN A 215 -1.29 0.31 -0.22
CA ASN A 215 -0.49 -0.65 0.54
C ASN A 215 0.29 -1.57 -0.42
N GLY A 216 1.04 -2.52 0.13
CA GLY A 216 1.82 -3.44 -0.69
C GLY A 216 0.98 -4.18 -1.74
N SER A 217 -0.21 -4.64 -1.38
CA SER A 217 -1.11 -5.33 -2.33
C SER A 217 -1.63 -4.39 -3.42
N SER A 218 -1.94 -3.11 -3.10
CA SER A 218 -2.33 -2.11 -4.10
C SER A 218 -1.20 -1.84 -5.08
N PHE A 219 0.04 -1.63 -4.57
CA PHE A 219 1.21 -1.43 -5.42
C PHE A 219 1.49 -2.68 -6.28
N ALA A 220 1.31 -3.88 -5.71
CA ALA A 220 1.52 -5.11 -6.43
C ALA A 220 0.56 -5.24 -7.63
N ARG A 221 -0.73 -4.95 -7.44
CA ARG A 221 -1.72 -4.96 -8.53
C ARG A 221 -1.34 -3.99 -9.65
N HIS A 222 -1.00 -2.73 -9.29
CA HIS A 222 -0.61 -1.71 -10.26
C HIS A 222 0.64 -2.06 -11.08
N LEU A 223 1.60 -2.73 -10.45
CA LEU A 223 2.89 -3.06 -11.06
C LEU A 223 2.94 -4.45 -11.69
N GLY A 224 1.94 -5.29 -11.48
CA GLY A 224 1.95 -6.69 -11.89
C GLY A 224 2.88 -7.56 -11.03
N ILE A 225 3.05 -7.23 -9.76
CA ILE A 225 3.78 -8.07 -8.82
C ILE A 225 2.90 -9.25 -8.42
N LEU A 226 3.46 -10.46 -8.44
CA LEU A 226 2.75 -11.67 -8.08
C LEU A 226 2.43 -11.72 -6.59
N MET A 227 1.24 -12.23 -6.28
CA MET A 227 0.74 -12.41 -4.91
C MET A 227 0.16 -13.80 -4.72
N ASP A 228 0.17 -14.28 -3.47
CA ASP A 228 -0.56 -15.49 -3.09
C ASP A 228 -2.04 -15.19 -2.78
N ASP A 229 -2.82 -16.24 -2.49
CA ASP A 229 -4.26 -16.14 -2.17
C ASP A 229 -4.55 -15.34 -0.88
N LYS A 230 -3.53 -15.05 -0.09
CA LYS A 230 -3.61 -14.23 1.13
C LYS A 230 -3.11 -12.81 0.92
N GLU A 231 -2.86 -12.43 -0.33
CA GLU A 231 -2.31 -11.14 -0.75
C GLU A 231 -0.87 -10.88 -0.24
N HIS A 232 -0.10 -11.92 0.09
CA HIS A 232 1.32 -11.76 0.34
C HIS A 232 2.07 -11.64 -0.99
N LEU A 233 3.05 -10.74 -1.04
CA LEU A 233 3.91 -10.60 -2.22
C LEU A 233 4.81 -11.82 -2.35
N ILE A 234 4.81 -12.43 -3.54
CA ILE A 234 5.69 -13.55 -3.83
C ILE A 234 7.07 -13.01 -4.17
N VAL A 235 8.08 -13.47 -3.44
CA VAL A 235 9.47 -13.05 -3.62
C VAL A 235 10.39 -14.25 -3.77
N ASP A 236 11.42 -14.08 -4.59
CA ASP A 236 12.59 -14.94 -4.60
C ASP A 236 13.77 -14.17 -4.01
N ASN A 237 14.29 -14.66 -2.89
CA ASN A 237 15.36 -13.96 -2.16
C ASN A 237 15.06 -12.46 -1.91
N TYR A 238 13.85 -12.15 -1.48
CA TYR A 238 13.32 -10.81 -1.23
C TYR A 238 13.10 -9.93 -2.48
N MET A 239 13.45 -10.35 -3.67
CA MET A 239 13.13 -9.65 -4.91
C MET A 239 11.81 -10.18 -5.47
N THR A 240 10.93 -9.28 -5.92
CA THR A 240 9.68 -9.65 -6.59
C THR A 240 9.96 -10.12 -8.02
N ASN A 241 8.92 -10.52 -8.76
CA ASN A 241 9.04 -10.78 -10.20
C ASN A 241 9.42 -9.53 -11.04
N ILE A 242 9.43 -8.35 -10.43
CA ILE A 242 9.86 -7.10 -11.08
C ILE A 242 11.27 -6.77 -10.63
N PRO A 243 12.28 -6.82 -11.52
CA PRO A 243 13.66 -6.52 -11.18
C PRO A 243 13.83 -5.11 -10.60
N GLY A 244 14.49 -5.01 -9.44
CA GLY A 244 14.69 -3.75 -8.70
C GLY A 244 13.58 -3.41 -7.72
N ILE A 245 12.49 -4.20 -7.65
CA ILE A 245 11.48 -4.10 -6.60
C ILE A 245 11.65 -5.26 -5.62
N PHE A 246 11.86 -4.91 -4.36
CA PHE A 246 12.05 -5.83 -3.25
C PHE A 246 10.88 -5.72 -2.28
N ALA A 247 10.65 -6.78 -1.50
CA ALA A 247 9.65 -6.79 -0.45
C ALA A 247 10.15 -7.57 0.77
N GLY A 248 9.70 -7.16 1.97
CA GLY A 248 10.05 -7.82 3.22
C GLY A 248 9.15 -7.44 4.38
N GLY A 249 9.21 -8.20 5.47
CA GLY A 249 8.32 -8.10 6.60
C GLY A 249 6.98 -8.78 6.33
N ASP A 250 5.95 -8.44 7.10
CA ASP A 250 4.65 -9.13 7.07
C ASP A 250 3.99 -9.21 5.69
N ILE A 251 4.36 -8.31 4.77
CA ILE A 251 3.80 -8.26 3.41
C ILE A 251 4.20 -9.47 2.56
N ILE A 252 5.29 -10.16 2.88
CA ILE A 252 5.71 -11.40 2.20
C ILE A 252 5.23 -12.66 2.93
N GLY A 253 4.41 -12.50 3.99
CA GLY A 253 3.92 -13.63 4.80
C GLY A 253 4.90 -14.10 5.86
N GLY A 254 4.81 -15.40 6.23
CA GLY A 254 5.67 -15.99 7.24
C GLY A 254 5.28 -15.66 8.68
N ILE A 255 6.27 -15.63 9.58
CA ILE A 255 6.07 -15.34 11.01
C ILE A 255 5.98 -13.82 11.20
N LYS A 256 4.82 -13.36 11.67
CA LYS A 256 4.53 -11.93 11.87
C LYS A 256 5.00 -11.47 13.26
N GLN A 257 6.31 -11.32 13.39
CA GLN A 257 6.97 -10.83 14.62
C GLN A 257 7.91 -9.67 14.28
N ILE A 258 8.13 -8.80 15.26
CA ILE A 258 9.03 -7.64 15.10
C ILE A 258 10.44 -8.07 14.73
N ILE A 259 10.93 -9.13 15.36
CA ILE A 259 12.29 -9.65 15.13
C ILE A 259 12.45 -10.23 13.73
N THR A 260 11.43 -10.94 13.20
CA THR A 260 11.45 -11.46 11.83
C THR A 260 11.37 -10.34 10.81
N ALA A 261 10.50 -9.36 11.02
CA ALA A 261 10.44 -8.17 10.16
C ALA A 261 11.76 -7.39 10.14
N ALA A 262 12.43 -7.24 11.28
CA ALA A 262 13.75 -6.60 11.34
C ALA A 262 14.82 -7.42 10.62
N SER A 263 14.78 -8.75 10.73
CA SER A 263 15.65 -9.70 10.01
C SER A 263 15.44 -9.61 8.50
N ASP A 264 14.19 -9.58 8.05
CA ASP A 264 13.86 -9.40 6.64
C ASP A 264 14.42 -8.09 6.08
N GLY A 265 14.32 -7.00 6.86
CA GLY A 265 14.90 -5.73 6.47
C GLY A 265 16.41 -5.80 6.27
N CYS A 266 17.13 -6.48 7.16
CA CYS A 266 18.56 -6.74 6.99
C CYS A 266 18.81 -7.54 5.71
N SER A 267 18.10 -8.64 5.50
CA SER A 267 18.25 -9.52 4.34
C SER A 267 17.95 -8.77 3.02
N CYS A 268 16.87 -7.98 2.98
CA CYS A 268 16.54 -7.11 1.85
C CYS A 268 17.70 -6.15 1.51
N ALA A 269 18.30 -5.53 2.54
CA ALA A 269 19.42 -4.61 2.33
C ALA A 269 20.62 -5.26 1.66
N TYR A 270 20.96 -6.53 2.04
CA TYR A 270 22.03 -7.28 1.37
C TYR A 270 21.68 -7.58 -0.10
N LYS A 271 20.44 -7.99 -0.36
CA LYS A 271 20.00 -8.29 -1.74
C LYS A 271 19.95 -7.04 -2.62
N ILE A 272 19.45 -5.92 -2.10
CA ILE A 272 19.47 -4.62 -2.79
C ILE A 272 20.91 -4.18 -3.07
N LYS A 273 21.81 -4.30 -2.08
CA LYS A 273 23.23 -3.99 -2.26
C LYS A 273 23.84 -4.80 -3.42
N ASP A 274 23.59 -6.11 -3.45
CA ASP A 274 24.15 -6.98 -4.50
C ASP A 274 23.58 -6.59 -5.87
N TYR A 275 22.27 -6.39 -5.98
CA TYR A 275 21.62 -5.91 -7.20
C TYR A 275 22.16 -4.56 -7.72
N LEU A 276 22.40 -3.60 -6.83
CA LEU A 276 22.92 -2.27 -7.20
C LEU A 276 24.40 -2.28 -7.61
N LYS A 277 25.16 -3.33 -7.24
CA LYS A 277 26.56 -3.48 -7.63
C LYS A 277 26.72 -4.18 -8.99
N GLU A 278 25.73 -4.95 -9.41
CA GLU A 278 25.74 -5.66 -10.69
C GLU A 278 25.30 -4.76 -11.87
N LYS A 279 24.72 -3.59 -11.57
CA LYS A 279 24.31 -2.56 -12.55
C LYS A 279 25.23 -1.35 -12.55
#